data_042cde112377014cae33435a6a73ba67
#
_entry.id   042cde112377014cae33435a6a73ba67
#
_cell.length_a   1.000
_cell.length_b   1.000
_cell.length_c   1.000
_cell.angle_alpha   90.00
_cell.angle_beta   90.00
_cell.angle_gamma   90.00
#
_symmetry.space_group_name_H-M   'P 1'
#
loop_
_entity.id
_entity.type
_entity.pdbx_description
1 polymer ?
#
loop_
_entity_poly.entity_id
_entity_poly.type
_entity_poly.pdbx_seq_one_letter_code
_entity_poly.pdbx_strand_id
1 'polypeptide(L)'
;MKKGFSLIETLILTFIAVTLGVLIVGLVTNSREFAKTLTCVNNMRNISQAIENYQIDWKNTPSSLEDLMPQYITNPKIFHCPNDKKQGNSYEKFYVARHYYEDDTNKLFLVCNRHYKGKKTVVSYLSYAVDISKTQKAYWNGIPVDFGQEYKGGNFTFVDGTMVSSSSSTEIGVLTSFSDSEGKIYSVIYVPEGEDASFNVNHNGDSEFEVITPAIIAGVEGTKFTIRNYWLNTNPPSCRTSVSVAEGEVKVEERSQGRRFSIKRGKKLLVEIRRWLKEIDHGIPRKPPKQRPHIWFYENEIW
;
A
#
# COMPACT_ATOMS: atom_id res chain seq x y z
N MET A 1 -23.77 19.27 -65.36
CA MET A 1 -24.40 20.00 -64.27
C MET A 1 -23.95 19.28 -62.94
N LYS A 2 -23.14 19.94 -62.10
CA LYS A 2 -22.76 19.43 -60.78
C LYS A 2 -23.94 19.70 -59.86
N LYS A 3 -24.61 18.64 -59.39
CA LYS A 3 -25.66 18.76 -58.34
C LYS A 3 -24.95 19.15 -57.04
N GLY A 4 -25.23 20.36 -56.57
CA GLY A 4 -24.76 20.79 -55.23
C GLY A 4 -25.51 20.01 -54.13
N PHE A 5 -24.83 19.75 -53.01
CA PHE A 5 -25.45 19.12 -51.84
C PHE A 5 -26.57 20.00 -51.30
N SER A 6 -27.70 19.38 -50.97
CA SER A 6 -28.78 20.04 -50.26
C SER A 6 -28.35 20.40 -48.83
N LEU A 7 -28.86 21.52 -48.29
CA LEU A 7 -28.58 21.97 -46.92
C LEU A 7 -28.94 20.86 -45.90
N ILE A 8 -29.98 20.08 -46.19
CA ILE A 8 -30.40 18.98 -45.32
C ILE A 8 -29.43 17.79 -45.38
N GLU A 9 -28.85 17.49 -46.54
CA GLU A 9 -27.84 16.43 -46.70
C GLU A 9 -26.56 16.78 -45.95
N THR A 10 -26.12 18.04 -46.03
CA THR A 10 -24.94 18.49 -45.29
C THR A 10 -25.17 18.45 -43.79
N LEU A 11 -26.37 18.77 -43.31
CA LEU A 11 -26.74 18.75 -41.90
C LEU A 11 -26.78 17.31 -41.34
N ILE A 12 -27.32 16.36 -42.12
CA ILE A 12 -27.34 14.94 -41.77
C ILE A 12 -25.91 14.39 -41.74
N LEU A 13 -25.07 14.68 -42.72
CA LEU A 13 -23.69 14.21 -42.78
C LEU A 13 -22.84 14.74 -41.61
N THR A 14 -23.00 16.04 -41.26
CA THR A 14 -22.28 16.61 -40.11
C THR A 14 -22.74 16.00 -38.80
N PHE A 15 -24.04 15.75 -38.61
CA PHE A 15 -24.55 15.08 -37.43
C PHE A 15 -23.99 13.67 -37.29
N ILE A 16 -23.97 12.89 -38.38
CA ILE A 16 -23.39 11.51 -38.36
C ILE A 16 -21.89 11.58 -38.06
N ALA A 17 -21.15 12.50 -38.68
CA ALA A 17 -19.71 12.65 -38.48
C ALA A 17 -19.37 13.01 -37.01
N VAL A 18 -20.15 13.92 -36.39
CA VAL A 18 -19.96 14.33 -35.00
C VAL A 18 -20.27 13.15 -34.04
N THR A 19 -21.38 12.45 -34.26
CA THR A 19 -21.75 11.30 -33.40
C THR A 19 -20.73 10.16 -33.49
N LEU A 20 -20.26 9.82 -34.69
CA LEU A 20 -19.20 8.83 -34.87
C LEU A 20 -17.89 9.29 -34.23
N GLY A 21 -17.53 10.56 -34.35
CA GLY A 21 -16.34 11.14 -33.75
C GLY A 21 -16.34 10.99 -32.22
N VAL A 22 -17.47 11.31 -31.58
CA VAL A 22 -17.62 11.13 -30.09
C VAL A 22 -17.48 9.68 -29.67
N LEU A 23 -18.09 8.75 -30.41
CA LEU A 23 -18.00 7.31 -30.12
C LEU A 23 -16.57 6.79 -30.26
N ILE A 24 -15.87 7.18 -31.33
CA ILE A 24 -14.47 6.77 -31.57
C ILE A 24 -13.54 7.30 -30.47
N VAL A 25 -13.68 8.56 -30.06
CA VAL A 25 -12.88 9.15 -28.99
C VAL A 25 -13.10 8.39 -27.67
N GLY A 26 -14.35 8.03 -27.34
CA GLY A 26 -14.67 7.24 -26.16
C GLY A 26 -13.99 5.85 -26.17
N LEU A 27 -14.04 5.16 -27.30
CA LEU A 27 -13.42 3.84 -27.46
C LEU A 27 -11.89 3.92 -27.37
N VAL A 28 -11.28 4.89 -28.01
CA VAL A 28 -9.81 5.06 -28.00
C VAL A 28 -9.30 5.40 -26.60
N THR A 29 -10.00 6.26 -25.85
CA THR A 29 -9.58 6.63 -24.49
C THR A 29 -9.66 5.43 -23.54
N ASN A 30 -10.73 4.63 -23.60
CA ASN A 30 -10.87 3.43 -22.78
C ASN A 30 -9.82 2.37 -23.12
N SER A 31 -9.53 2.17 -24.42
CA SER A 31 -8.50 1.22 -24.88
C SER A 31 -7.10 1.62 -24.39
N ARG A 32 -6.78 2.92 -24.40
CA ARG A 32 -5.51 3.44 -23.89
C ARG A 32 -5.37 3.22 -22.38
N GLU A 33 -6.41 3.49 -21.59
CA GLU A 33 -6.39 3.24 -20.16
C GLU A 33 -6.25 1.75 -19.85
N PHE A 34 -6.94 0.89 -20.61
CA PHE A 34 -6.81 -0.55 -20.48
C PHE A 34 -5.37 -1.03 -20.79
N ALA A 35 -4.77 -0.57 -21.88
CA ALA A 35 -3.40 -0.89 -22.25
C ALA A 35 -2.39 -0.48 -21.16
N LYS A 36 -2.54 0.73 -20.61
CA LYS A 36 -1.69 1.21 -19.50
C LYS A 36 -1.87 0.37 -18.24
N THR A 37 -3.11 -0.05 -17.95
CA THR A 37 -3.38 -0.92 -16.79
C THR A 37 -2.72 -2.28 -16.96
N LEU A 38 -2.82 -2.89 -18.16
CA LEU A 38 -2.13 -4.16 -18.46
C LEU A 38 -0.60 -4.03 -18.36
N THR A 39 -0.04 -2.92 -18.82
CA THR A 39 1.40 -2.64 -18.66
C THR A 39 1.77 -2.57 -17.18
N CYS A 40 0.96 -1.90 -16.34
CA CYS A 40 1.18 -1.86 -14.90
C CYS A 40 1.09 -3.25 -14.28
N VAL A 41 0.11 -4.06 -14.64
CA VAL A 41 -0.02 -5.47 -14.19
C VAL A 41 1.23 -6.26 -14.53
N ASN A 42 1.74 -6.13 -15.76
CA ASN A 42 2.96 -6.83 -16.19
C ASN A 42 4.19 -6.33 -15.42
N ASN A 43 4.31 -5.02 -15.19
CA ASN A 43 5.38 -4.47 -14.38
C ASN A 43 5.33 -5.03 -12.95
N MET A 44 4.17 -5.04 -12.33
CA MET A 44 4.00 -5.59 -10.97
C MET A 44 4.28 -7.09 -10.91
N ARG A 45 3.93 -7.88 -11.92
CA ARG A 45 4.30 -9.29 -12.02
C ARG A 45 5.81 -9.49 -12.09
N ASN A 46 6.50 -8.69 -12.89
CA ASN A 46 7.96 -8.74 -12.98
C ASN A 46 8.62 -8.38 -11.65
N ILE A 47 8.10 -7.35 -10.95
CA ILE A 47 8.58 -6.98 -9.61
C ILE A 47 8.32 -8.11 -8.62
N SER A 48 7.13 -8.71 -8.64
CA SER A 48 6.77 -9.84 -7.76
C SER A 48 7.72 -11.02 -7.95
N GLN A 49 8.00 -11.38 -9.18
CA GLN A 49 8.93 -12.45 -9.53
C GLN A 49 10.37 -12.16 -9.09
N ALA A 50 10.79 -10.91 -9.21
CA ALA A 50 12.10 -10.45 -8.73
C ALA A 50 12.20 -10.50 -7.19
N ILE A 51 11.12 -10.16 -6.47
CA ILE A 51 11.05 -10.28 -5.01
C ILE A 51 11.12 -11.75 -4.59
N GLU A 52 10.39 -12.63 -5.27
CA GLU A 52 10.46 -14.08 -5.03
C GLU A 52 11.89 -14.62 -5.16
N ASN A 53 12.56 -14.30 -6.27
CA ASN A 53 13.95 -14.70 -6.50
C ASN A 53 14.88 -14.13 -5.42
N TYR A 54 14.70 -12.88 -5.05
CA TYR A 54 15.44 -12.25 -3.96
C TYR A 54 15.24 -13.00 -2.64
N GLN A 55 14.00 -13.38 -2.31
CA GLN A 55 13.70 -14.14 -1.09
C GLN A 55 14.30 -15.55 -1.10
N ILE A 56 14.34 -16.20 -2.26
CA ILE A 56 14.98 -17.51 -2.43
C ILE A 56 16.49 -17.41 -2.14
N ASP A 57 17.16 -16.41 -2.69
CA ASP A 57 18.61 -16.25 -2.59
C ASP A 57 19.06 -15.76 -1.21
N TRP A 58 18.36 -14.75 -0.68
CA TRP A 58 18.78 -14.07 0.55
C TRP A 58 18.04 -14.54 1.80
N LYS A 59 16.99 -15.39 1.66
CA LYS A 59 16.11 -15.82 2.76
C LYS A 59 15.55 -14.63 3.57
N ASN A 60 15.34 -13.51 2.90
CA ASN A 60 14.87 -12.26 3.47
C ASN A 60 14.10 -11.48 2.41
N THR A 61 13.26 -10.53 2.83
CA THR A 61 12.52 -9.64 1.94
C THR A 61 13.34 -8.39 1.62
N PRO A 62 13.35 -7.89 0.36
CA PRO A 62 14.02 -6.63 0.04
C PRO A 62 13.40 -5.49 0.86
N SER A 63 14.22 -4.62 1.40
CA SER A 63 13.76 -3.46 2.19
C SER A 63 13.22 -2.34 1.31
N SER A 64 13.66 -2.29 0.05
CA SER A 64 13.30 -1.33 -0.98
C SER A 64 13.25 -2.05 -2.32
N LEU A 65 12.44 -1.56 -3.26
CA LEU A 65 12.41 -2.09 -4.63
C LEU A 65 13.75 -1.86 -5.37
N GLU A 66 14.54 -0.88 -4.94
CA GLU A 66 15.88 -0.64 -5.47
C GLU A 66 16.86 -1.79 -5.16
N ASP A 67 16.63 -2.54 -4.08
CA ASP A 67 17.44 -3.71 -3.71
C ASP A 67 17.36 -4.84 -4.77
N LEU A 68 16.37 -4.77 -5.66
CA LEU A 68 16.22 -5.71 -6.77
C LEU A 68 17.15 -5.41 -7.96
N MET A 69 17.78 -4.24 -7.98
CA MET A 69 18.66 -3.83 -9.08
C MET A 69 20.14 -4.09 -8.75
N PRO A 70 20.96 -4.35 -9.77
CA PRO A 70 20.61 -4.77 -11.14
C PRO A 70 20.37 -6.27 -11.27
N GLN A 71 20.51 -7.04 -10.19
CA GLN A 71 20.61 -8.51 -10.20
C GLN A 71 19.30 -9.18 -10.66
N TYR A 72 18.14 -8.71 -10.17
CA TYR A 72 16.84 -9.31 -10.47
C TYR A 72 16.05 -8.50 -11.48
N ILE A 73 16.27 -7.19 -11.54
CA ILE A 73 15.64 -6.26 -12.50
C ILE A 73 16.75 -5.41 -13.13
N THR A 74 16.91 -5.52 -14.46
CA THR A 74 17.91 -4.73 -15.21
C THR A 74 17.33 -3.45 -15.81
N ASN A 75 16.00 -3.42 -16.06
CA ASN A 75 15.33 -2.28 -16.67
C ASN A 75 14.59 -1.46 -15.62
N PRO A 76 15.08 -0.27 -15.22
CA PRO A 76 14.42 0.55 -14.19
C PRO A 76 13.04 1.08 -14.61
N LYS A 77 12.68 1.06 -15.90
CA LYS A 77 11.35 1.46 -16.37
C LYS A 77 10.23 0.56 -15.84
N ILE A 78 10.56 -0.67 -15.39
CA ILE A 78 9.60 -1.57 -14.76
C ILE A 78 9.03 -0.98 -13.46
N PHE A 79 9.81 -0.15 -12.75
CA PHE A 79 9.33 0.52 -11.53
C PHE A 79 8.45 1.74 -11.80
N HIS A 80 8.14 2.04 -13.06
CA HIS A 80 7.30 3.18 -13.43
C HIS A 80 5.91 2.74 -13.90
N CYS A 81 4.86 3.30 -13.25
CA CYS A 81 3.48 3.10 -13.71
C CYS A 81 3.17 4.01 -14.91
N PRO A 82 2.63 3.47 -16.03
CA PRO A 82 2.32 4.27 -17.22
C PRO A 82 1.31 5.42 -16.99
N ASN A 83 0.55 5.36 -15.88
CA ASN A 83 -0.38 6.42 -15.49
C ASN A 83 0.23 7.42 -14.49
N ASP A 84 1.46 7.20 -14.04
CA ASP A 84 2.16 8.19 -13.24
C ASP A 84 2.78 9.27 -14.12
N LYS A 85 2.46 10.53 -13.82
CA LYS A 85 3.03 11.67 -14.53
C LYS A 85 4.40 12.10 -13.99
N LYS A 86 4.73 11.65 -12.77
CA LYS A 86 6.01 11.94 -12.13
C LYS A 86 7.06 10.96 -12.64
N GLN A 87 8.27 11.45 -12.89
CA GLN A 87 9.40 10.58 -13.21
C GLN A 87 9.88 9.87 -11.94
N GLY A 88 10.45 8.65 -12.10
CA GLY A 88 11.03 7.87 -11.02
C GLY A 88 10.24 6.60 -10.69
N ASN A 89 10.52 6.04 -9.52
CA ASN A 89 9.87 4.83 -9.04
C ASN A 89 8.46 5.12 -8.53
N SER A 90 7.45 4.66 -9.28
CA SER A 90 6.04 4.87 -8.96
C SER A 90 5.52 3.95 -7.85
N TYR A 91 6.22 2.86 -7.58
CA TYR A 91 5.74 1.78 -6.70
C TYR A 91 6.39 1.77 -5.32
N GLU A 92 7.56 2.41 -5.14
CA GLU A 92 8.30 2.37 -3.87
C GLU A 92 7.46 2.77 -2.67
N LYS A 93 6.73 3.87 -2.76
CA LYS A 93 5.85 4.36 -1.69
C LYS A 93 4.70 3.40 -1.37
N PHE A 94 4.33 2.53 -2.31
CA PHE A 94 3.22 1.59 -2.21
C PHE A 94 3.69 0.14 -2.02
N TYR A 95 4.98 -0.04 -1.78
CA TYR A 95 5.58 -1.33 -1.47
C TYR A 95 5.54 -1.58 0.04
N VAL A 96 5.03 -2.74 0.41
CA VAL A 96 4.97 -3.22 1.79
C VAL A 96 5.93 -4.38 1.93
N ALA A 97 7.14 -4.10 2.42
CA ALA A 97 8.10 -5.16 2.71
C ALA A 97 7.55 -6.06 3.82
N ARG A 98 7.19 -7.29 3.47
CA ARG A 98 6.71 -8.31 4.42
C ARG A 98 7.30 -9.68 4.07
N HIS A 99 7.37 -10.54 5.07
CA HIS A 99 7.87 -11.90 4.89
C HIS A 99 6.81 -12.78 4.24
N TYR A 100 7.29 -13.75 3.45
CA TYR A 100 6.42 -14.77 2.86
C TYR A 100 6.05 -15.83 3.90
N TYR A 101 4.76 -16.19 3.90
CA TYR A 101 4.22 -17.28 4.71
C TYR A 101 3.23 -18.09 3.88
N GLU A 102 3.31 -19.41 3.97
CA GLU A 102 2.47 -20.33 3.19
C GLU A 102 0.98 -20.22 3.53
N ASP A 103 0.66 -19.88 4.79
CA ASP A 103 -0.71 -19.75 5.30
C ASP A 103 -1.35 -18.36 5.08
N ASP A 104 -0.62 -17.41 4.47
CA ASP A 104 -1.07 -16.01 4.37
C ASP A 104 -0.78 -15.38 3.01
N THR A 105 -0.97 -16.18 1.96
CA THR A 105 -0.60 -15.83 0.58
C THR A 105 -1.46 -14.73 -0.05
N ASN A 106 -2.61 -14.40 0.54
CA ASN A 106 -3.54 -13.35 0.09
C ASN A 106 -3.24 -11.96 0.67
N LYS A 107 -2.19 -11.82 1.48
CA LYS A 107 -1.75 -10.50 1.95
C LYS A 107 -1.08 -9.70 0.84
N LEU A 108 -1.46 -8.42 0.75
CA LEU A 108 -0.89 -7.53 -0.25
C LEU A 108 0.56 -7.13 0.09
N PHE A 109 1.39 -6.94 -0.91
CA PHE A 109 2.73 -6.36 -0.74
C PHE A 109 3.03 -5.21 -1.71
N LEU A 110 2.27 -5.04 -2.79
CA LEU A 110 2.45 -3.93 -3.73
C LEU A 110 1.09 -3.48 -4.27
N VAL A 111 0.86 -2.17 -4.34
CA VAL A 111 -0.37 -1.62 -4.89
C VAL A 111 -0.10 -0.43 -5.82
N CYS A 112 -1.03 -0.20 -6.76
CA CYS A 112 -1.05 0.97 -7.62
C CYS A 112 -2.49 1.49 -7.78
N ASN A 113 -2.76 2.67 -7.23
CA ASN A 113 -4.11 3.28 -7.21
C ASN A 113 -4.35 4.26 -8.38
N ARG A 114 -3.54 4.25 -9.47
CA ARG A 114 -3.51 5.30 -10.51
C ARG A 114 -4.36 5.02 -11.74
N HIS A 115 -5.13 3.92 -11.75
CA HIS A 115 -5.83 3.48 -12.95
C HIS A 115 -7.28 3.97 -12.99
N TYR A 116 -7.78 4.25 -14.21
CA TYR A 116 -9.14 4.75 -14.43
C TYR A 116 -9.49 5.96 -13.55
N LYS A 117 -8.56 6.94 -13.47
CA LYS A 117 -8.70 8.15 -12.62
C LYS A 117 -8.91 7.80 -11.14
N GLY A 118 -8.18 6.80 -10.64
CA GLY A 118 -8.26 6.34 -9.27
C GLY A 118 -9.47 5.46 -8.94
N LYS A 119 -10.22 4.98 -9.94
CA LYS A 119 -11.36 4.05 -9.73
C LYS A 119 -10.95 2.59 -9.68
N LYS A 120 -9.74 2.27 -10.14
CA LYS A 120 -9.18 0.92 -10.15
C LYS A 120 -7.81 0.88 -9.50
N THR A 121 -7.60 -0.13 -8.69
CA THR A 121 -6.34 -0.45 -8.02
C THR A 121 -5.78 -1.74 -8.59
N VAL A 122 -4.51 -1.74 -8.95
CA VAL A 122 -3.76 -2.97 -9.26
C VAL A 122 -3.08 -3.41 -7.97
N VAL A 123 -3.30 -4.64 -7.57
CA VAL A 123 -2.83 -5.21 -6.30
C VAL A 123 -1.99 -6.44 -6.58
N SER A 124 -0.84 -6.56 -5.94
CA SER A 124 -0.03 -7.77 -5.93
C SER A 124 0.00 -8.37 -4.53
N TYR A 125 -0.20 -9.68 -4.46
CA TYR A 125 -0.30 -10.45 -3.22
C TYR A 125 0.96 -11.31 -3.00
N LEU A 126 1.15 -11.80 -1.79
CA LEU A 126 2.25 -12.72 -1.46
C LEU A 126 2.21 -14.03 -2.26
N SER A 127 1.06 -14.42 -2.79
CA SER A 127 0.93 -15.50 -3.78
C SER A 127 1.52 -15.15 -5.16
N TYR A 128 2.09 -13.95 -5.32
CA TYR A 128 2.56 -13.38 -6.59
C TYR A 128 1.46 -13.18 -7.64
N ALA A 129 0.21 -13.41 -7.27
CA ALA A 129 -0.95 -13.04 -8.09
C ALA A 129 -1.07 -11.52 -8.17
N VAL A 130 -1.49 -11.03 -9.35
CA VAL A 130 -1.74 -9.60 -9.57
C VAL A 130 -3.13 -9.42 -10.12
N ASP A 131 -3.96 -8.68 -9.39
CA ASP A 131 -5.36 -8.45 -9.69
C ASP A 131 -5.69 -6.97 -9.92
N ILE A 132 -6.80 -6.71 -10.61
CA ILE A 132 -7.37 -5.38 -10.82
C ILE A 132 -8.64 -5.28 -10.00
N SER A 133 -8.57 -4.55 -8.90
CA SER A 133 -9.64 -4.38 -7.93
C SER A 133 -10.36 -3.04 -8.08
N LYS A 134 -11.54 -2.91 -7.47
CA LYS A 134 -12.28 -1.64 -7.40
C LYS A 134 -11.73 -0.82 -6.23
N THR A 135 -11.25 0.39 -6.52
CA THR A 135 -10.83 1.34 -5.49
C THR A 135 -12.03 1.76 -4.65
N GLN A 136 -11.90 1.72 -3.33
CA GLN A 136 -12.87 2.25 -2.37
C GLN A 136 -12.45 3.63 -1.89
N LYS A 137 -13.39 4.40 -1.37
CA LYS A 137 -13.12 5.74 -0.86
C LYS A 137 -12.72 5.69 0.61
N ALA A 138 -11.79 6.57 0.97
CA ALA A 138 -11.48 6.91 2.35
C ALA A 138 -11.61 8.44 2.50
N TYR A 139 -11.90 8.89 3.69
CA TYR A 139 -12.09 10.31 3.98
C TYR A 139 -11.25 10.72 5.18
N TRP A 140 -10.65 11.90 5.12
CA TRP A 140 -10.00 12.57 6.23
C TRP A 140 -10.81 13.82 6.61
N ASN A 141 -11.35 13.86 7.82
CA ASN A 141 -12.26 14.93 8.29
C ASN A 141 -13.37 15.26 7.28
N GLY A 142 -13.92 14.22 6.61
CA GLY A 142 -14.97 14.35 5.58
C GLY A 142 -14.47 14.70 4.18
N ILE A 143 -13.19 14.96 3.98
CA ILE A 143 -12.57 15.25 2.68
C ILE A 143 -12.04 13.93 2.07
N PRO A 144 -12.28 13.63 0.78
CA PRO A 144 -11.72 12.45 0.13
C PRO A 144 -10.18 12.42 0.23
N VAL A 145 -9.64 11.25 0.57
CA VAL A 145 -8.21 11.01 0.73
C VAL A 145 -7.56 10.73 -0.63
N ASP A 146 -6.40 11.33 -0.87
CA ASP A 146 -5.49 10.94 -1.94
C ASP A 146 -4.53 9.86 -1.43
N PHE A 147 -4.59 8.65 -2.00
CA PHE A 147 -3.77 7.52 -1.57
C PHE A 147 -2.28 7.80 -1.72
N GLY A 148 -1.52 7.46 -0.68
CA GLY A 148 -0.10 7.72 -0.57
C GLY A 148 0.24 9.16 -0.14
N GLN A 149 -0.73 10.03 0.13
CA GLN A 149 -0.52 11.33 0.75
C GLN A 149 -0.63 11.21 2.27
N GLU A 150 0.16 12.00 2.98
CA GLU A 150 0.17 12.08 4.44
C GLU A 150 -0.73 13.20 4.93
N TYR A 151 -1.38 12.98 6.08
CA TYR A 151 -2.32 13.89 6.70
C TYR A 151 -1.98 14.03 8.19
N LYS A 152 -2.04 15.26 8.69
CA LYS A 152 -1.65 15.58 10.06
C LYS A 152 -2.88 15.72 10.96
N GLY A 153 -2.97 14.82 11.94
CA GLY A 153 -4.08 14.76 12.89
C GLY A 153 -5.43 14.43 12.25
N GLY A 154 -6.48 14.34 13.06
CA GLY A 154 -7.84 14.21 12.60
C GLY A 154 -8.39 12.79 12.55
N ASN A 155 -9.52 12.64 11.87
CA ASN A 155 -10.25 11.39 11.79
C ASN A 155 -10.31 10.89 10.36
N PHE A 156 -9.94 9.62 10.18
CA PHE A 156 -10.14 8.90 8.92
C PHE A 156 -11.37 8.02 9.05
N THR A 157 -12.16 7.98 7.99
CA THR A 157 -13.32 7.09 7.86
C THR A 157 -13.25 6.32 6.56
N PHE A 158 -13.54 5.03 6.62
CA PHE A 158 -13.51 4.13 5.49
C PHE A 158 -14.93 3.65 5.18
N VAL A 159 -15.14 3.12 3.98
CA VAL A 159 -16.47 2.69 3.49
C VAL A 159 -17.05 1.54 4.32
N ASP A 160 -16.19 0.71 4.91
CA ASP A 160 -16.56 -0.40 5.81
C ASP A 160 -16.97 0.05 7.23
N GLY A 161 -16.96 1.35 7.50
CA GLY A 161 -17.24 1.91 8.82
C GLY A 161 -16.04 1.97 9.75
N THR A 162 -14.86 1.54 9.32
CA THR A 162 -13.62 1.69 10.10
C THR A 162 -13.31 3.17 10.33
N MET A 163 -12.98 3.50 11.57
CA MET A 163 -12.57 4.84 11.99
C MET A 163 -11.18 4.81 12.62
N VAL A 164 -10.35 5.78 12.21
CA VAL A 164 -9.03 6.01 12.79
C VAL A 164 -8.97 7.44 13.31
N SER A 165 -8.70 7.61 14.59
CA SER A 165 -8.58 8.91 15.24
C SER A 165 -7.15 9.16 15.67
N SER A 166 -6.55 10.24 15.19
CA SER A 166 -5.16 10.61 15.49
C SER A 166 -5.05 11.98 16.16
N SER A 167 -4.01 12.14 17.00
CA SER A 167 -3.69 13.43 17.61
C SER A 167 -3.20 14.43 16.56
N SER A 168 -3.27 15.73 16.88
CA SER A 168 -2.84 16.80 15.97
C SER A 168 -1.36 16.78 15.59
N SER A 169 -0.52 16.09 16.37
CA SER A 169 0.91 15.91 16.10
C SER A 169 1.22 14.68 15.27
N THR A 170 0.27 13.77 15.10
CA THR A 170 0.43 12.51 14.39
C THR A 170 0.32 12.71 12.88
N GLU A 171 1.27 12.19 12.12
CA GLU A 171 1.23 12.16 10.66
C GLU A 171 1.05 10.72 10.19
N ILE A 172 -0.01 10.46 9.43
CA ILE A 172 -0.33 9.15 8.87
C ILE A 172 -0.88 9.30 7.45
N GLY A 173 -0.67 8.28 6.64
CA GLY A 173 -1.21 8.21 5.28
C GLY A 173 -2.09 7.00 5.06
N VAL A 174 -2.97 7.07 4.07
CA VAL A 174 -3.71 5.93 3.57
C VAL A 174 -2.99 5.40 2.35
N LEU A 175 -2.50 4.15 2.44
CA LEU A 175 -1.80 3.50 1.34
C LEU A 175 -2.78 3.12 0.23
N THR A 176 -3.86 2.46 0.60
CA THR A 176 -4.91 2.00 -0.32
C THR A 176 -6.20 1.68 0.42
N SER A 177 -7.30 1.66 -0.33
CA SER A 177 -8.55 1.01 0.05
C SER A 177 -9.21 0.46 -1.22
N PHE A 178 -9.54 -0.83 -1.24
CA PHE A 178 -10.13 -1.50 -2.40
C PHE A 178 -11.04 -2.64 -1.97
N SER A 179 -11.88 -3.09 -2.89
CA SER A 179 -12.63 -4.35 -2.74
C SER A 179 -12.17 -5.37 -3.78
N ASP A 180 -12.04 -6.61 -3.35
CA ASP A 180 -11.77 -7.75 -4.23
C ASP A 180 -12.99 -8.13 -5.09
N SER A 181 -12.90 -9.26 -5.79
CA SER A 181 -13.98 -9.78 -6.64
C SER A 181 -15.20 -10.30 -5.85
N GLU A 182 -14.99 -10.66 -4.59
CA GLU A 182 -16.05 -11.14 -3.68
C GLU A 182 -16.71 -9.99 -2.91
N GLY A 183 -16.18 -8.77 -3.04
CA GLY A 183 -16.68 -7.57 -2.38
C GLY A 183 -16.07 -7.32 -0.99
N LYS A 184 -15.12 -8.17 -0.54
CA LYS A 184 -14.40 -7.95 0.71
C LYS A 184 -13.53 -6.70 0.60
N ILE A 185 -13.59 -5.83 1.60
CA ILE A 185 -12.84 -4.57 1.61
C ILE A 185 -11.51 -4.77 2.33
N TYR A 186 -10.47 -4.21 1.74
CA TYR A 186 -9.11 -4.14 2.28
C TYR A 186 -8.71 -2.68 2.39
N SER A 187 -8.29 -2.25 3.58
CA SER A 187 -7.82 -0.89 3.80
C SER A 187 -6.50 -0.91 4.55
N VAL A 188 -5.56 -0.08 4.09
CA VAL A 188 -4.22 -0.03 4.66
C VAL A 188 -3.83 1.41 4.92
N ILE A 189 -3.43 1.68 6.16
CA ILE A 189 -2.81 2.94 6.56
C ILE A 189 -1.34 2.73 6.89
N TYR A 190 -0.56 3.81 6.83
CA TYR A 190 0.87 3.75 7.17
C TYR A 190 1.30 4.96 8.00
N VAL A 191 2.31 4.73 8.82
CA VAL A 191 3.06 5.79 9.51
C VAL A 191 4.33 6.06 8.71
N PRO A 192 4.58 7.31 8.28
CA PRO A 192 5.81 7.67 7.58
C PRO A 192 7.05 7.36 8.41
N GLU A 193 8.16 7.09 7.73
CA GLU A 193 9.43 6.88 8.38
C GLU A 193 9.95 8.18 8.98
N GLY A 194 10.41 8.13 10.23
CA GLY A 194 10.89 9.31 10.96
C GLY A 194 9.82 10.01 11.78
N GLU A 195 8.54 9.68 11.60
CA GLU A 195 7.44 10.35 12.27
C GLU A 195 6.98 9.63 13.55
N ASP A 196 6.68 10.43 14.57
CA ASP A 196 6.00 9.97 15.77
C ASP A 196 4.50 9.93 15.52
N ALA A 197 3.85 8.83 15.89
CA ALA A 197 2.43 8.64 15.67
C ALA A 197 1.73 8.03 16.88
N SER A 198 0.57 8.57 17.23
CA SER A 198 -0.32 8.00 18.24
C SER A 198 -1.76 8.09 17.73
N PHE A 199 -2.41 6.94 17.55
CA PHE A 199 -3.78 6.90 17.05
C PHE A 199 -4.54 5.67 17.52
N ASN A 200 -5.86 5.80 17.53
CA ASN A 200 -6.79 4.72 17.87
C ASN A 200 -7.48 4.23 16.60
N VAL A 201 -7.61 2.93 16.47
CA VAL A 201 -8.37 2.28 15.40
C VAL A 201 -9.59 1.62 16.01
N ASN A 202 -10.75 1.91 15.42
CA ASN A 202 -12.02 1.25 15.69
C ASN A 202 -12.49 0.60 14.40
N HIS A 203 -12.24 -0.68 14.26
CA HIS A 203 -12.59 -1.49 13.11
C HIS A 203 -13.71 -2.47 13.48
N ASN A 204 -14.84 -2.35 12.80
CA ASN A 204 -16.03 -3.17 13.04
C ASN A 204 -16.44 -3.82 11.72
N GLY A 205 -16.24 -5.13 11.58
CA GLY A 205 -16.73 -5.86 10.40
C GLY A 205 -15.79 -6.95 9.92
N ASP A 206 -16.20 -7.59 8.82
CA ASP A 206 -15.48 -8.71 8.18
C ASP A 206 -14.43 -8.23 7.15
N SER A 207 -14.25 -6.91 7.00
CA SER A 207 -13.23 -6.32 6.14
C SER A 207 -11.83 -6.50 6.75
N GLU A 208 -10.79 -6.46 5.93
CA GLU A 208 -9.42 -6.48 6.41
C GLU A 208 -8.87 -5.06 6.54
N PHE A 209 -8.33 -4.75 7.70
CA PHE A 209 -7.69 -3.48 7.98
C PHE A 209 -6.26 -3.69 8.47
N GLU A 210 -5.30 -3.02 7.84
CA GLU A 210 -3.89 -3.13 8.21
C GLU A 210 -3.30 -1.76 8.54
N VAL A 211 -2.43 -1.76 9.53
CA VAL A 211 -1.61 -0.61 9.91
C VAL A 211 -0.15 -0.97 9.74
N ILE A 212 0.55 -0.18 8.95
CA ILE A 212 1.98 -0.34 8.69
C ILE A 212 2.74 0.75 9.44
N THR A 213 3.69 0.35 10.26
CA THR A 213 4.69 1.24 10.85
C THR A 213 6.09 0.83 10.39
N PRO A 214 7.13 1.60 10.65
CA PRO A 214 8.50 1.16 10.37
C PRO A 214 8.86 -0.17 11.03
N ALA A 215 8.30 -0.48 12.20
CA ALA A 215 8.64 -1.67 12.98
C ALA A 215 7.72 -2.88 12.76
N ILE A 216 6.43 -2.64 12.51
CA ILE A 216 5.42 -3.69 12.46
C ILE A 216 4.39 -3.50 11.35
N ILE A 217 3.72 -4.60 10.99
CA ILE A 217 2.44 -4.62 10.29
C ILE A 217 1.42 -5.21 11.25
N ALA A 218 0.36 -4.46 11.56
CA ALA A 218 -0.74 -4.91 12.42
C ALA A 218 -1.99 -5.13 11.58
N GLY A 219 -2.45 -6.37 11.48
CA GLY A 219 -3.67 -6.77 10.79
C GLY A 219 -4.79 -7.05 11.77
N VAL A 220 -6.02 -6.65 11.46
CA VAL A 220 -7.17 -6.75 12.35
C VAL A 220 -8.46 -7.15 11.64
N GLU A 221 -9.28 -7.86 12.39
CA GLU A 221 -10.68 -8.15 12.08
C GLU A 221 -11.50 -7.83 13.33
N GLY A 222 -12.46 -6.87 13.24
CA GLY A 222 -13.38 -6.56 14.33
C GLY A 222 -12.72 -6.11 15.65
N THR A 223 -11.80 -5.15 15.62
CA THR A 223 -10.95 -4.81 16.76
C THR A 223 -10.93 -3.31 17.09
N LYS A 224 -10.77 -3.01 18.39
CA LYS A 224 -10.40 -1.67 18.87
C LYS A 224 -9.03 -1.71 19.51
N PHE A 225 -8.11 -0.91 18.99
CA PHE A 225 -6.73 -0.89 19.47
C PHE A 225 -6.07 0.49 19.28
N THR A 226 -5.00 0.71 20.00
CA THR A 226 -4.17 1.91 19.92
C THR A 226 -2.78 1.54 19.44
N ILE A 227 -2.26 2.31 18.50
CA ILE A 227 -0.86 2.26 18.09
C ILE A 227 -0.16 3.53 18.55
N ARG A 228 1.06 3.36 19.07
CA ARG A 228 2.00 4.46 19.34
C ARG A 228 3.34 4.10 18.72
N ASN A 229 3.80 4.94 17.82
CA ASN A 229 5.08 4.83 17.14
C ASN A 229 5.93 6.04 17.51
N TYR A 230 7.18 5.84 17.86
CA TYR A 230 8.11 6.93 18.15
C TYR A 230 9.55 6.55 17.85
N TRP A 231 10.31 7.55 17.43
CA TRP A 231 11.71 7.41 17.13
C TRP A 231 12.56 7.81 18.35
N LEU A 232 13.58 7.01 18.58
CA LEU A 232 14.57 7.26 19.62
C LEU A 232 15.88 7.75 18.97
N ASN A 233 16.40 8.86 19.48
CA ASN A 233 17.73 9.39 19.09
C ASN A 233 18.84 8.54 19.68
N THR A 234 18.90 7.27 19.31
CA THR A 234 19.98 6.34 19.61
C THR A 234 20.95 6.30 18.43
N ASN A 235 22.16 5.78 18.66
CA ASN A 235 23.09 5.55 17.54
C ASN A 235 23.33 4.04 17.38
N PRO A 236 22.84 3.40 16.31
CA PRO A 236 21.94 3.96 15.26
C PRO A 236 20.54 4.29 15.80
N PRO A 237 19.76 5.15 15.10
CA PRO A 237 18.41 5.48 15.48
C PRO A 237 17.52 4.23 15.59
N SER A 238 16.64 4.19 16.59
CA SER A 238 15.69 3.09 16.75
C SER A 238 14.25 3.57 16.66
N CYS A 239 13.38 2.73 16.10
CA CYS A 239 11.95 2.94 16.06
C CYS A 239 11.29 1.99 17.05
N ARG A 240 10.40 2.51 17.87
CA ARG A 240 9.65 1.76 18.86
C ARG A 240 8.17 1.89 18.58
N THR A 241 7.50 0.76 18.35
CA THR A 241 6.05 0.71 18.14
C THR A 241 5.40 -0.11 19.24
N SER A 242 4.38 0.44 19.87
CA SER A 242 3.53 -0.28 20.81
C SER A 242 2.12 -0.44 20.27
N VAL A 243 1.54 -1.61 20.49
CA VAL A 243 0.15 -1.95 20.16
C VAL A 243 -0.56 -2.34 21.45
N SER A 244 -1.67 -1.69 21.77
CA SER A 244 -2.51 -1.99 22.92
C SER A 244 -3.92 -2.31 22.46
N VAL A 245 -4.47 -3.46 22.81
CA VAL A 245 -5.75 -3.96 22.32
C VAL A 245 -6.83 -3.76 23.38
N ALA A 246 -7.85 -2.94 23.05
CA ALA A 246 -9.01 -2.70 23.91
C ALA A 246 -10.11 -3.75 23.70
N GLU A 247 -10.36 -4.15 22.46
CA GLU A 247 -11.35 -5.17 22.08
C GLU A 247 -10.83 -6.03 20.93
N GLY A 248 -11.16 -7.34 20.93
CA GLY A 248 -10.79 -8.26 19.86
C GLY A 248 -9.35 -8.77 19.94
N GLU A 249 -8.76 -9.04 18.79
CA GLU A 249 -7.43 -9.60 18.62
C GLU A 249 -6.70 -8.91 17.46
N VAL A 250 -5.43 -8.54 17.65
CA VAL A 250 -4.58 -7.95 16.64
C VAL A 250 -3.46 -8.93 16.29
N LYS A 251 -3.34 -9.27 15.02
CA LYS A 251 -2.21 -10.03 14.48
C LYS A 251 -1.11 -9.06 14.08
N VAL A 252 0.08 -9.23 14.63
CA VAL A 252 1.22 -8.35 14.38
C VAL A 252 2.36 -9.14 13.75
N GLU A 253 2.90 -8.63 12.66
CA GLU A 253 4.13 -9.07 12.04
C GLU A 253 5.24 -8.05 12.31
N GLU A 254 6.33 -8.48 12.90
CA GLU A 254 7.53 -7.68 13.05
C GLU A 254 8.32 -7.68 11.74
N ARG A 255 8.63 -6.48 11.21
CA ARG A 255 9.12 -6.32 9.84
C ARG A 255 10.58 -6.74 9.61
N SER A 256 11.41 -6.75 10.64
CA SER A 256 12.85 -7.05 10.47
C SER A 256 13.15 -8.54 10.34
N GLN A 257 12.39 -9.39 11.02
CA GLN A 257 12.61 -10.86 11.06
C GLN A 257 11.37 -11.68 10.74
N GLY A 258 10.23 -11.04 10.49
CA GLY A 258 8.99 -11.71 10.17
C GLY A 258 8.36 -12.45 11.34
N ARG A 259 8.66 -12.11 12.59
CA ARG A 259 8.02 -12.77 13.73
C ARG A 259 6.56 -12.35 13.83
N ARG A 260 5.70 -13.30 14.10
CA ARG A 260 4.26 -13.09 14.25
C ARG A 260 3.82 -13.22 15.67
N PHE A 261 2.90 -12.35 16.08
CA PHE A 261 2.32 -12.28 17.40
C PHE A 261 0.82 -12.08 17.27
N SER A 262 0.07 -12.72 18.15
CA SER A 262 -1.35 -12.47 18.37
C SER A 262 -1.53 -11.77 19.69
N ILE A 263 -2.16 -10.60 19.68
CA ILE A 263 -2.36 -9.76 20.86
C ILE A 263 -3.85 -9.70 21.15
N LYS A 264 -4.26 -10.27 22.25
CA LYS A 264 -5.65 -10.33 22.68
C LYS A 264 -6.02 -9.10 23.53
N ARG A 265 -7.31 -8.89 23.73
CA ARG A 265 -7.88 -7.85 24.58
C ARG A 265 -7.13 -7.71 25.91
N GLY A 266 -6.83 -6.47 26.31
CA GLY A 266 -6.14 -6.12 27.54
C GLY A 266 -4.62 -6.37 27.53
N LYS A 267 -4.06 -6.84 26.40
CA LYS A 267 -2.63 -7.06 26.25
C LYS A 267 -1.99 -5.96 25.43
N LYS A 268 -0.69 -5.77 25.65
CA LYS A 268 0.15 -4.81 24.96
C LYS A 268 1.41 -5.48 24.43
N LEU A 269 1.79 -5.16 23.20
CA LEU A 269 3.06 -5.55 22.59
C LEU A 269 3.91 -4.30 22.39
N LEU A 270 5.20 -4.41 22.64
CA LEU A 270 6.20 -3.40 22.30
C LEU A 270 7.26 -4.03 21.41
N VAL A 271 7.49 -3.43 20.26
CA VAL A 271 8.53 -3.83 19.29
C VAL A 271 9.49 -2.68 19.10
N GLU A 272 10.77 -2.92 19.26
CA GLU A 272 11.82 -1.95 18.95
C GLU A 272 12.73 -2.53 17.87
N ILE A 273 12.92 -1.75 16.79
CA ILE A 273 13.87 -2.06 15.74
C ILE A 273 14.93 -0.96 15.67
N ARG A 274 16.18 -1.33 15.42
CA ARG A 274 17.26 -0.38 15.17
C ARG A 274 17.41 -0.18 13.67
N ARG A 275 17.44 1.08 13.25
CA ARG A 275 17.72 1.43 11.86
C ARG A 275 19.22 1.25 11.62
N TRP A 276 19.57 0.35 10.71
CA TRP A 276 20.90 0.35 10.15
C TRP A 276 20.97 1.44 9.07
N LEU A 277 21.82 2.44 9.28
CA LEU A 277 22.21 3.29 8.17
C LEU A 277 22.85 2.37 7.13
N LYS A 278 22.29 2.33 5.91
CA LYS A 278 23.01 1.75 4.77
C LYS A 278 24.33 2.54 4.66
N GLU A 279 25.43 1.99 5.15
CA GLU A 279 26.74 2.39 4.64
C GLU A 279 26.71 2.02 3.17
N ILE A 280 26.68 3.04 2.32
CA ILE A 280 26.87 2.91 0.88
C ILE A 280 28.36 2.58 0.70
N ASP A 281 28.69 1.32 0.92
CA ASP A 281 29.98 0.77 0.53
C ASP A 281 29.84 0.32 -0.92
N HIS A 282 30.54 1.02 -1.80
CA HIS A 282 30.51 0.78 -3.24
C HIS A 282 30.93 -0.66 -3.53
N GLY A 283 29.95 -1.52 -3.81
CA GLY A 283 30.22 -2.71 -4.58
C GLY A 283 29.66 -4.05 -4.16
N ILE A 284 29.21 -4.32 -2.95
CA ILE A 284 28.53 -5.58 -2.61
C ILE A 284 27.62 -5.33 -1.40
N PRO A 285 26.30 -5.62 -1.47
CA PRO A 285 25.44 -5.51 -0.30
C PRO A 285 25.91 -6.52 0.75
N ARG A 286 26.61 -6.05 1.77
CA ARG A 286 26.90 -6.87 2.94
C ARG A 286 25.57 -7.15 3.64
N LYS A 287 25.26 -8.43 3.83
CA LYS A 287 24.12 -8.90 4.60
C LYS A 287 24.10 -8.14 5.93
N PRO A 288 23.03 -7.39 6.25
CA PRO A 288 22.96 -6.69 7.52
C PRO A 288 23.17 -7.70 8.66
N PRO A 289 23.95 -7.40 9.69
CA PRO A 289 24.16 -8.30 10.80
C PRO A 289 22.79 -8.60 11.43
N LYS A 290 22.51 -9.88 11.68
CA LYS A 290 21.28 -10.34 12.33
C LYS A 290 21.20 -9.80 13.74
N GLN A 291 20.69 -8.58 13.92
CA GLN A 291 20.31 -8.09 15.24
C GLN A 291 18.90 -8.60 15.56
N ARG A 292 18.79 -9.17 16.73
CA ARG A 292 17.47 -9.57 17.25
C ARG A 292 16.76 -8.32 17.72
N PRO A 293 15.53 -8.00 17.22
CA PRO A 293 14.73 -6.93 17.78
C PRO A 293 14.43 -7.23 19.24
N HIS A 294 14.43 -6.19 20.05
CA HIS A 294 13.95 -6.32 21.42
C HIS A 294 12.43 -6.30 21.43
N ILE A 295 11.82 -7.38 21.93
CA ILE A 295 10.37 -7.55 22.01
C ILE A 295 10.01 -7.77 23.46
N TRP A 296 9.09 -6.96 23.97
CA TRP A 296 8.58 -7.07 25.34
C TRP A 296 7.08 -7.31 25.32
N PHE A 297 6.65 -8.28 26.10
CA PHE A 297 5.25 -8.50 26.43
C PHE A 297 4.99 -7.96 27.82
N TYR A 298 4.05 -7.05 27.96
CA TYR A 298 3.60 -6.57 29.25
C TYR A 298 2.26 -7.22 29.59
N GLU A 299 2.27 -8.03 30.66
CA GLU A 299 1.05 -8.54 31.28
C GLU A 299 0.65 -7.56 32.37
N ASN A 300 -0.50 -6.94 32.25
CA ASN A 300 -1.10 -6.04 33.25
C ASN A 300 -0.42 -4.65 33.41
N GLU A 301 -0.62 -3.73 32.48
CA GLU A 301 -0.75 -2.31 32.84
C GLU A 301 -2.14 -1.84 32.40
N ILE A 302 -3.05 -1.75 33.38
CA ILE A 302 -4.31 -1.05 33.29
C ILE A 302 -3.96 0.42 33.58
N TRP A 303 -4.08 1.29 32.57
CA TRP A 303 -4.16 2.75 32.73
C TRP A 303 -5.47 3.24 32.16
#